data_8e628acfdcd9cdb3e83fd3f923a1206d
#
_entry.id   8e628acfdcd9cdb3e83fd3f923a1206d
#
_cell.length_a   1.000
_cell.length_b   1.000
_cell.length_c   1.000
_cell.angle_alpha   90.00
_cell.angle_beta   90.00
_cell.angle_gamma   90.00
#
_symmetry.space_group_name_H-M   'P 1'
#
loop_
_entity.id
_entity.type
_entity.pdbx_description
1 polymer ?
#
loop_
_entity_poly.entity_id
_entity_poly.type
_entity_poly.pdbx_seq_one_letter_code
_entity_poly.pdbx_strand_id
1 'polypeptide(L)'
;MWYRIFGPGKFKEEKYKEGKENLIKKMAAKGYRDAEILKDTIIRDGEKNVLVKFDIYEGPKYYVGNIVWTGNAKYSDTLLNKILGIKRGDVFSEEKLSTKLLGGGKNSDDISSIYMNDGYLTFSVDPEQTRVYNDTIDLNLRVYEGAQYTINNVIVKGNDVTNDRVVLRSIYTKPGQKFSKEQIMRSVREIAQLGNFDEQKQIQFRAI
;
A
#
# COMPACT_ATOMS: atom_id res chain seq x y z
N MET A 1 0.98 -27.11 -12.82
CA MET A 1 2.10 -26.16 -12.90
C MET A 1 2.97 -26.29 -11.66
N TRP A 2 4.29 -26.44 -11.76
CA TRP A 2 5.17 -26.64 -10.62
C TRP A 2 5.66 -25.28 -10.12
N TYR A 3 5.32 -24.91 -8.88
CA TYR A 3 5.84 -23.70 -8.25
C TYR A 3 6.91 -24.06 -7.23
N ARG A 4 8.10 -23.48 -7.38
CA ARG A 4 9.16 -23.56 -6.37
C ARG A 4 8.91 -22.48 -5.36
N ILE A 5 8.29 -22.83 -4.23
CA ILE A 5 7.87 -21.88 -3.16
C ILE A 5 8.99 -21.68 -2.14
N PHE A 6 9.91 -22.64 -2.02
CA PHE A 6 10.97 -22.62 -1.03
C PHE A 6 12.35 -22.63 -1.71
N GLY A 7 13.24 -21.77 -1.22
CA GLY A 7 14.66 -21.84 -1.54
C GLY A 7 15.34 -23.01 -0.79
N PRO A 8 16.61 -23.34 -1.13
CA PRO A 8 17.37 -24.36 -0.44
C PRO A 8 17.54 -23.99 1.05
N GLY A 9 16.93 -24.75 1.95
CA GLY A 9 16.98 -24.48 3.39
C GLY A 9 16.28 -25.58 4.20
N LYS A 10 16.52 -25.60 5.50
CA LYS A 10 15.83 -26.51 6.42
C LYS A 10 14.33 -26.20 6.44
N PHE A 11 13.47 -27.24 6.39
CA PHE A 11 12.04 -27.09 6.59
C PHE A 11 11.75 -26.43 7.95
N LYS A 12 11.00 -25.33 7.95
CA LYS A 12 10.51 -24.64 9.13
C LYS A 12 9.00 -24.47 9.01
N GLU A 13 8.27 -24.87 10.03
CA GLU A 13 6.80 -24.84 10.03
C GLU A 13 6.23 -23.42 9.85
N GLU A 14 6.88 -22.41 10.46
CA GLU A 14 6.50 -21.00 10.27
C GLU A 14 6.60 -20.56 8.81
N LYS A 15 7.73 -20.87 8.16
CA LYS A 15 7.92 -20.57 6.73
C LYS A 15 6.96 -21.35 5.83
N TYR A 16 6.55 -22.51 6.25
CA TYR A 16 5.56 -23.30 5.53
C TYR A 16 4.19 -22.64 5.59
N LYS A 17 3.73 -22.20 6.76
CA LYS A 17 2.46 -21.47 6.94
C LYS A 17 2.49 -20.15 6.14
N GLU A 18 3.56 -19.36 6.28
CA GLU A 18 3.77 -18.13 5.51
C GLU A 18 3.76 -18.40 3.99
N GLY A 19 4.38 -19.49 3.56
CA GLY A 19 4.41 -19.91 2.15
C GLY A 19 3.02 -20.24 1.61
N LYS A 20 2.13 -20.85 2.38
CA LYS A 20 0.73 -21.12 2.02
C LYS A 20 -0.04 -19.80 1.82
N GLU A 21 0.06 -18.90 2.77
CA GLU A 21 -0.59 -17.58 2.68
C GLU A 21 -0.08 -16.78 1.48
N ASN A 22 1.24 -16.77 1.26
CA ASN A 22 1.85 -16.10 0.12
C ASN A 22 1.44 -16.70 -1.22
N LEU A 23 1.20 -18.03 -1.27
CA LEU A 23 0.70 -18.68 -2.46
C LEU A 23 -0.70 -18.18 -2.82
N ILE A 24 -1.62 -18.16 -1.85
CA ILE A 24 -3.00 -17.66 -2.04
C ILE A 24 -2.98 -16.17 -2.40
N LYS A 25 -2.19 -15.34 -1.73
CA LYS A 25 -2.03 -13.92 -2.08
C LYS A 25 -1.54 -13.74 -3.52
N LYS A 26 -0.56 -14.55 -3.97
CA LYS A 26 -0.08 -14.52 -5.36
C LYS A 26 -1.14 -14.97 -6.38
N MET A 27 -2.00 -15.92 -6.02
CA MET A 27 -3.13 -16.33 -6.86
C MET A 27 -4.15 -15.21 -6.96
N ALA A 28 -4.54 -14.60 -5.84
CA ALA A 28 -5.43 -13.45 -5.80
C ALA A 28 -4.87 -12.26 -6.61
N ALA A 29 -3.56 -11.96 -6.52
CA ALA A 29 -2.91 -10.94 -7.32
C ALA A 29 -2.96 -11.20 -8.84
N LYS A 30 -3.12 -12.47 -9.25
CA LYS A 30 -3.32 -12.88 -10.65
C LYS A 30 -4.80 -12.93 -11.08
N GLY A 31 -5.72 -12.55 -10.20
CA GLY A 31 -7.15 -12.52 -10.45
C GLY A 31 -7.93 -13.74 -9.95
N TYR A 32 -7.27 -14.73 -9.37
CA TYR A 32 -7.91 -15.93 -8.82
C TYR A 32 -8.28 -15.68 -7.35
N ARG A 33 -9.31 -14.88 -7.14
CA ARG A 33 -9.77 -14.43 -5.82
C ARG A 33 -10.23 -15.58 -4.92
N ASP A 34 -10.91 -16.57 -5.52
CA ASP A 34 -11.50 -17.70 -4.82
C ASP A 34 -10.54 -18.88 -4.73
N ALA A 35 -9.25 -18.64 -4.99
CA ALA A 35 -8.23 -19.68 -4.89
C ALA A 35 -8.08 -20.18 -3.46
N GLU A 36 -8.12 -21.48 -3.27
CA GLU A 36 -7.92 -22.12 -1.97
C GLU A 36 -7.05 -23.38 -2.07
N ILE A 37 -6.37 -23.70 -1.00
CA ILE A 37 -5.62 -24.96 -0.87
C ILE A 37 -6.56 -26.01 -0.30
N LEU A 38 -7.01 -26.94 -1.16
CA LEU A 38 -7.92 -28.03 -0.76
C LEU A 38 -7.21 -29.05 0.11
N LYS A 39 -5.95 -29.35 -0.21
CA LYS A 39 -5.14 -30.32 0.53
C LYS A 39 -3.67 -29.99 0.42
N ASP A 40 -2.96 -30.21 1.48
CA ASP A 40 -1.50 -30.17 1.51
C ASP A 40 -0.93 -31.48 2.07
N THR A 41 0.15 -31.93 1.49
CA THR A 41 0.81 -33.17 1.89
C THR A 41 2.31 -32.95 1.95
N ILE A 42 2.91 -33.35 3.05
CA ILE A 42 4.35 -33.28 3.28
C ILE A 42 4.90 -34.71 3.26
N ILE A 43 5.77 -35.00 2.33
CA ILE A 43 6.36 -36.32 2.12
C ILE A 43 7.87 -36.20 2.32
N ARG A 44 8.47 -37.12 3.10
CA ARG A 44 9.94 -37.22 3.15
C ARG A 44 10.46 -37.73 1.81
N ASP A 45 11.44 -37.02 1.25
CA ASP A 45 12.13 -37.34 0.02
C ASP A 45 13.61 -37.59 0.33
N GLY A 46 13.93 -38.85 0.63
CA GLY A 46 15.23 -39.27 1.13
C GLY A 46 15.48 -38.89 2.61
N GLU A 47 16.77 -38.88 3.00
CA GLU A 47 17.14 -38.66 4.43
C GLU A 47 17.05 -37.18 4.87
N LYS A 48 17.22 -36.23 3.93
CA LYS A 48 17.39 -34.79 4.25
C LYS A 48 16.39 -33.85 3.55
N ASN A 49 15.55 -34.37 2.65
CA ASN A 49 14.65 -33.57 1.86
C ASN A 49 13.18 -33.82 2.22
N VAL A 50 12.37 -32.79 1.97
CA VAL A 50 10.93 -32.84 2.14
C VAL A 50 10.29 -32.35 0.84
N LEU A 51 9.36 -33.13 0.30
CA LEU A 51 8.51 -32.74 -0.80
C LEU A 51 7.16 -32.27 -0.28
N VAL A 52 6.78 -31.04 -0.63
CA VAL A 52 5.48 -30.47 -0.28
C VAL A 52 4.61 -30.46 -1.53
N LYS A 53 3.43 -31.07 -1.45
CA LYS A 53 2.43 -31.08 -2.52
C LYS A 53 1.22 -30.29 -2.06
N PHE A 54 0.70 -29.44 -2.93
CA PHE A 54 -0.53 -28.69 -2.75
C PHE A 54 -1.54 -29.05 -3.82
N ASP A 55 -2.74 -29.42 -3.42
CA ASP A 55 -3.91 -29.50 -4.30
C ASP A 55 -4.65 -28.17 -4.18
N ILE A 56 -4.68 -27.39 -5.26
CA ILE A 56 -5.20 -26.04 -5.28
C ILE A 56 -6.43 -25.99 -6.17
N TYR A 57 -7.50 -25.43 -5.65
CA TYR A 57 -8.62 -24.95 -6.43
C TYR A 57 -8.33 -23.50 -6.83
N GLU A 58 -8.27 -23.20 -8.12
CA GLU A 58 -7.96 -21.85 -8.62
C GLU A 58 -9.20 -20.95 -8.66
N GLY A 59 -10.38 -21.53 -8.90
CA GLY A 59 -11.59 -20.78 -9.14
C GLY A 59 -11.61 -20.00 -10.45
N PRO A 60 -12.63 -19.18 -10.71
CA PRO A 60 -12.70 -18.31 -11.86
C PRO A 60 -11.68 -17.16 -11.75
N LYS A 61 -11.26 -16.64 -12.88
CA LYS A 61 -10.41 -15.48 -12.95
C LYS A 61 -11.26 -14.22 -13.05
N TYR A 62 -11.12 -13.29 -12.09
CA TYR A 62 -11.92 -12.09 -12.03
C TYR A 62 -11.29 -10.91 -12.76
N TYR A 63 -12.16 -10.07 -13.33
CA TYR A 63 -11.81 -8.86 -14.07
C TYR A 63 -12.51 -7.64 -13.50
N VAL A 64 -11.91 -6.49 -13.70
CA VAL A 64 -12.47 -5.20 -13.28
C VAL A 64 -13.60 -4.81 -14.24
N GLY A 65 -14.75 -4.51 -13.68
CA GLY A 65 -15.91 -3.98 -14.37
C GLY A 65 -15.92 -2.45 -14.43
N ASN A 66 -17.07 -1.85 -14.09
CA ASN A 66 -17.18 -0.40 -14.01
C ASN A 66 -16.53 0.11 -12.72
N ILE A 67 -15.87 1.27 -12.82
CA ILE A 67 -15.29 1.99 -11.68
C ILE A 67 -16.05 3.30 -11.56
N VAL A 68 -16.66 3.53 -10.40
CA VAL A 68 -17.38 4.76 -10.07
C VAL A 68 -16.70 5.40 -8.88
N TRP A 69 -16.54 6.72 -8.91
CA TRP A 69 -16.03 7.51 -7.79
C TRP A 69 -17.19 8.23 -7.12
N THR A 70 -17.19 8.27 -5.79
CA THR A 70 -18.18 9.01 -5.01
C THR A 70 -17.50 9.78 -3.89
N GLY A 71 -17.91 11.04 -3.67
CA GLY A 71 -17.35 11.89 -2.61
C GLY A 71 -16.09 12.69 -3.00
N ASN A 72 -15.61 12.57 -4.23
CA ASN A 72 -14.42 13.25 -4.75
C ASN A 72 -14.75 14.65 -5.28
N ALA A 73 -14.94 15.61 -4.38
CA ALA A 73 -15.27 16.99 -4.78
C ALA A 73 -14.05 17.74 -5.35
N LYS A 74 -12.84 17.44 -4.88
CA LYS A 74 -11.60 18.14 -5.25
C LYS A 74 -11.06 17.73 -6.62
N TYR A 75 -11.00 16.46 -6.91
CA TYR A 75 -10.40 15.93 -8.13
C TYR A 75 -11.44 15.20 -8.99
N SER A 76 -11.36 15.41 -10.31
CA SER A 76 -12.28 14.77 -11.26
C SER A 76 -12.00 13.27 -11.40
N ASP A 77 -13.04 12.49 -11.71
CA ASP A 77 -12.94 11.07 -12.01
C ASP A 77 -11.91 10.75 -13.08
N THR A 78 -11.79 11.62 -14.09
CA THR A 78 -10.80 11.47 -15.16
C THR A 78 -9.37 11.48 -14.64
N LEU A 79 -9.06 12.40 -13.72
CA LEU A 79 -7.74 12.48 -13.09
C LEU A 79 -7.49 11.27 -12.18
N LEU A 80 -8.47 10.93 -11.34
CA LEU A 80 -8.37 9.79 -10.42
C LEU A 80 -8.19 8.47 -11.17
N ASN A 81 -8.95 8.25 -12.25
CA ASN A 81 -8.79 7.07 -13.12
C ASN A 81 -7.41 7.00 -13.79
N LYS A 82 -6.86 8.16 -14.21
CA LYS A 82 -5.51 8.22 -14.78
C LYS A 82 -4.44 7.77 -13.77
N ILE A 83 -4.55 8.19 -12.52
CA ILE A 83 -3.60 7.85 -11.45
C ILE A 83 -3.81 6.40 -11.00
N LEU A 84 -5.05 5.97 -10.83
CA LEU A 84 -5.40 4.60 -10.50
C LEU A 84 -4.78 3.61 -11.50
N GLY A 85 -4.82 3.96 -12.80
CA GLY A 85 -4.21 3.15 -13.85
C GLY A 85 -4.79 1.74 -13.98
N ILE A 86 -6.00 1.53 -13.45
CA ILE A 86 -6.79 0.29 -13.56
C ILE A 86 -7.98 0.60 -14.45
N LYS A 87 -8.23 -0.26 -15.42
CA LYS A 87 -9.29 -0.08 -16.43
C LYS A 87 -10.26 -1.25 -16.41
N ARG A 88 -11.45 -1.00 -16.94
CA ARG A 88 -12.41 -2.06 -17.22
C ARG A 88 -11.78 -3.12 -18.12
N GLY A 89 -11.93 -4.39 -17.74
CA GLY A 89 -11.34 -5.55 -18.43
C GLY A 89 -9.95 -5.93 -17.94
N ASP A 90 -9.30 -5.12 -17.11
CA ASP A 90 -8.05 -5.53 -16.45
C ASP A 90 -8.32 -6.68 -15.47
N VAL A 91 -7.30 -7.49 -15.23
CA VAL A 91 -7.37 -8.54 -14.20
C VAL A 91 -7.54 -7.90 -12.83
N PHE A 92 -8.56 -8.33 -12.08
CA PHE A 92 -8.80 -7.84 -10.73
C PHE A 92 -7.67 -8.28 -9.78
N SER A 93 -7.11 -7.33 -9.07
CA SER A 93 -6.11 -7.58 -8.02
C SER A 93 -6.33 -6.60 -6.88
N GLU A 94 -6.71 -7.14 -5.73
CA GLU A 94 -6.93 -6.34 -4.52
C GLU A 94 -5.64 -5.66 -4.05
N GLU A 95 -4.50 -6.35 -4.15
CA GLU A 95 -3.18 -5.79 -3.82
C GLU A 95 -2.84 -4.58 -4.72
N LYS A 96 -3.04 -4.70 -6.03
CA LYS A 96 -2.81 -3.61 -6.97
C LYS A 96 -3.75 -2.44 -6.70
N LEU A 97 -5.04 -2.72 -6.44
CA LEU A 97 -6.04 -1.72 -6.11
C LEU A 97 -5.65 -0.97 -4.83
N SER A 98 -5.38 -1.69 -3.75
CA SER A 98 -4.97 -1.11 -2.46
C SER A 98 -3.70 -0.27 -2.60
N THR A 99 -2.68 -0.76 -3.29
CA THR A 99 -1.44 -0.02 -3.53
C THR A 99 -1.69 1.30 -4.28
N LYS A 100 -2.58 1.30 -5.28
CA LYS A 100 -2.91 2.50 -6.05
C LYS A 100 -3.83 3.47 -5.31
N LEU A 101 -4.64 2.99 -4.38
CA LEU A 101 -5.51 3.84 -3.57
C LEU A 101 -4.80 4.43 -2.34
N LEU A 102 -4.10 3.59 -1.58
CA LEU A 102 -3.59 3.94 -0.24
C LEU A 102 -2.07 4.14 -0.20
N GLY A 103 -1.37 3.82 -1.28
CA GLY A 103 0.09 3.82 -1.30
C GLY A 103 0.68 2.52 -0.78
N GLY A 104 2.01 2.49 -0.63
CA GLY A 104 2.79 1.29 -0.27
C GLY A 104 3.73 0.87 -1.40
N GLY A 105 3.60 1.48 -2.57
CA GLY A 105 4.58 1.35 -3.66
C GLY A 105 5.82 2.21 -3.41
N LYS A 106 6.89 1.93 -4.15
CA LYS A 106 8.15 2.70 -4.10
C LYS A 106 8.00 4.17 -4.56
N ASN A 107 6.97 4.47 -5.33
CA ASN A 107 6.66 5.79 -5.86
C ASN A 107 5.37 6.30 -5.20
N SER A 108 5.30 7.62 -4.97
CA SER A 108 4.11 8.29 -4.41
C SER A 108 2.99 8.51 -5.45
N ASP A 109 2.89 7.63 -6.45
CA ASP A 109 1.92 7.71 -7.54
C ASP A 109 0.63 6.96 -7.16
N ASP A 110 0.05 7.35 -6.03
CA ASP A 110 -1.20 6.79 -5.51
C ASP A 110 -2.19 7.90 -5.15
N ILE A 111 -3.47 7.54 -5.07
CA ILE A 111 -4.57 8.48 -4.83
C ILE A 111 -4.40 9.18 -3.47
N SER A 112 -4.06 8.43 -2.41
CA SER A 112 -3.87 9.00 -1.08
C SER A 112 -2.76 10.07 -1.08
N SER A 113 -1.67 9.84 -1.80
CA SER A 113 -0.54 10.77 -1.86
C SER A 113 -0.90 12.09 -2.52
N ILE A 114 -1.70 12.12 -3.58
CA ILE A 114 -2.10 13.39 -4.20
C ILE A 114 -2.99 14.24 -3.29
N TYR A 115 -3.91 13.61 -2.57
CA TYR A 115 -4.74 14.32 -1.59
C TYR A 115 -3.92 14.82 -0.40
N MET A 116 -3.06 13.96 0.17
CA MET A 116 -2.19 14.34 1.29
C MET A 116 -1.17 15.41 0.90
N ASN A 117 -0.74 15.49 -0.35
CA ASN A 117 0.15 16.54 -0.83
C ASN A 117 -0.55 17.90 -1.03
N ASP A 118 -1.86 17.90 -1.16
CA ASP A 118 -2.68 19.12 -1.21
C ASP A 118 -3.35 19.45 0.15
N GLY A 119 -2.90 18.85 1.24
CA GLY A 119 -3.33 19.21 2.60
C GLY A 119 -4.43 18.35 3.20
N TYR A 120 -4.95 17.37 2.52
CA TYR A 120 -6.02 16.50 3.02
C TYR A 120 -5.46 15.36 3.89
N LEU A 121 -5.01 15.70 5.11
CA LEU A 121 -4.35 14.76 6.03
C LEU A 121 -5.25 13.57 6.42
N THR A 122 -6.55 13.81 6.53
CA THR A 122 -7.55 12.81 6.96
C THR A 122 -8.22 12.10 5.80
N PHE A 123 -7.66 12.25 4.59
CA PHE A 123 -8.16 11.55 3.41
C PHE A 123 -8.24 10.05 3.64
N SER A 124 -9.34 9.46 3.21
CA SER A 124 -9.49 8.02 3.11
C SER A 124 -10.32 7.64 1.89
N VAL A 125 -10.13 6.43 1.40
CA VAL A 125 -10.92 5.87 0.31
C VAL A 125 -11.28 4.43 0.64
N ASP A 126 -12.56 4.10 0.48
CA ASP A 126 -13.10 2.78 0.71
C ASP A 126 -13.52 2.15 -0.63
N PRO A 127 -12.85 1.09 -1.08
CA PRO A 127 -13.22 0.37 -2.30
C PRO A 127 -14.34 -0.61 -2.02
N GLU A 128 -15.56 -0.24 -2.38
CA GLU A 128 -16.75 -1.08 -2.27
C GLU A 128 -16.97 -1.88 -3.55
N GLN A 129 -17.14 -3.19 -3.44
CA GLN A 129 -17.57 -4.03 -4.55
C GLN A 129 -19.09 -3.99 -4.64
N THR A 130 -19.63 -3.26 -5.62
CA THR A 130 -21.07 -3.04 -5.73
C THR A 130 -21.80 -4.18 -6.42
N ARG A 131 -21.12 -4.86 -7.34
CA ARG A 131 -21.70 -5.96 -8.09
C ARG A 131 -20.63 -6.93 -8.53
N VAL A 132 -20.89 -8.21 -8.35
CA VAL A 132 -20.11 -9.31 -8.94
C VAL A 132 -21.03 -10.06 -9.89
N TYR A 133 -20.71 -10.04 -11.16
CA TYR A 133 -21.51 -10.71 -12.21
C TYR A 133 -20.59 -11.56 -13.09
N ASN A 134 -20.84 -12.86 -13.12
CA ASN A 134 -19.96 -13.86 -13.70
C ASN A 134 -18.54 -13.76 -13.09
N ASP A 135 -17.59 -13.28 -13.90
CA ASP A 135 -16.19 -13.07 -13.54
C ASP A 135 -15.79 -11.58 -13.48
N THR A 136 -16.78 -10.67 -13.45
CA THR A 136 -16.56 -9.23 -13.50
C THR A 136 -16.99 -8.56 -12.18
N ILE A 137 -16.15 -7.68 -11.63
CA ILE A 137 -16.39 -6.96 -10.38
C ILE A 137 -16.50 -5.47 -10.66
N ASP A 138 -17.68 -4.89 -10.40
CA ASP A 138 -17.89 -3.45 -10.42
C ASP A 138 -17.49 -2.84 -9.08
N LEU A 139 -16.79 -1.70 -9.14
CA LEU A 139 -16.22 -1.01 -7.99
C LEU A 139 -16.85 0.37 -7.80
N ASN A 140 -17.21 0.71 -6.57
CA ASN A 140 -17.49 2.07 -6.14
C ASN A 140 -16.38 2.50 -5.18
N LEU A 141 -15.58 3.48 -5.57
CA LEU A 141 -14.49 4.02 -4.79
C LEU A 141 -15.00 5.23 -4.01
N ARG A 142 -15.38 5.00 -2.75
CA ARG A 142 -15.95 6.02 -1.89
C ARG A 142 -14.84 6.83 -1.24
N VAL A 143 -14.77 8.11 -1.61
CA VAL A 143 -13.76 9.06 -1.13
C VAL A 143 -14.29 9.86 0.04
N TYR A 144 -13.47 9.98 1.08
CA TYR A 144 -13.67 10.89 2.21
C TYR A 144 -12.49 11.86 2.25
N GLU A 145 -12.69 13.06 1.71
CA GLU A 145 -11.60 14.05 1.57
C GLU A 145 -11.18 14.64 2.91
N GLY A 146 -12.15 14.90 3.79
CA GLY A 146 -11.93 15.58 5.05
C GLY A 146 -11.59 17.06 4.91
N ALA A 147 -11.01 17.65 5.93
CA ALA A 147 -10.59 19.04 5.92
C ALA A 147 -9.19 19.20 5.31
N GLN A 148 -8.95 20.37 4.70
CA GLN A 148 -7.62 20.75 4.23
C GLN A 148 -6.83 21.40 5.37
N TYR A 149 -5.68 20.88 5.71
CA TYR A 149 -4.82 21.34 6.79
C TYR A 149 -3.67 22.19 6.28
N THR A 150 -3.31 23.21 7.09
CA THR A 150 -2.11 24.03 6.92
C THR A 150 -1.16 23.81 8.09
N ILE A 151 0.12 24.01 7.84
CA ILE A 151 1.15 23.95 8.88
C ILE A 151 1.06 25.25 9.71
N ASN A 152 0.76 25.13 10.98
CA ASN A 152 0.73 26.29 11.89
C ASN A 152 2.13 26.61 12.39
N ASN A 153 2.85 25.59 12.91
CA ASN A 153 4.19 25.77 13.46
C ASN A 153 5.05 24.52 13.26
N VAL A 154 6.36 24.71 13.26
CA VAL A 154 7.37 23.64 13.23
C VAL A 154 8.24 23.76 14.46
N ILE A 155 8.26 22.74 15.30
CA ILE A 155 9.02 22.74 16.57
C ILE A 155 10.06 21.63 16.48
N VAL A 156 11.32 21.99 16.73
CA VAL A 156 12.42 21.04 16.84
C VAL A 156 12.61 20.69 18.32
N LYS A 157 12.74 19.38 18.62
CA LYS A 157 13.00 18.87 19.98
C LYS A 157 13.99 17.73 19.94
N GLY A 158 14.83 17.61 20.99
CA GLY A 158 15.77 16.48 21.13
C GLY A 158 17.02 16.59 20.28
N ASN A 159 17.36 17.79 19.85
CA ASN A 159 18.57 18.10 19.07
C ASN A 159 19.70 18.64 19.96
N ASP A 160 20.05 17.91 21.03
CA ASP A 160 21.02 18.35 22.03
C ASP A 160 22.42 18.62 21.47
N VAL A 161 22.77 17.99 20.35
CA VAL A 161 24.10 18.10 19.68
C VAL A 161 24.03 18.99 18.43
N THR A 162 22.87 19.17 17.83
CA THR A 162 22.74 19.88 16.54
C THR A 162 21.96 21.18 16.72
N ASN A 163 22.47 22.28 16.21
CA ASN A 163 21.79 23.58 16.27
C ASN A 163 20.47 23.56 15.49
N ASP A 164 19.40 24.13 16.06
CA ASP A 164 18.05 24.23 15.46
C ASP A 164 18.09 24.77 14.03
N ARG A 165 18.95 25.75 13.74
CA ARG A 165 19.08 26.35 12.41
C ARG A 165 19.51 25.34 11.35
N VAL A 166 20.32 24.34 11.72
CA VAL A 166 20.77 23.29 10.81
C VAL A 166 19.59 22.37 10.48
N VAL A 167 18.85 21.96 11.51
CA VAL A 167 17.65 21.11 11.35
C VAL A 167 16.59 21.84 10.53
N LEU A 168 16.28 23.11 10.87
CA LEU A 168 15.25 23.89 10.18
C LEU A 168 15.57 24.14 8.70
N ARG A 169 16.85 24.18 8.30
CA ARG A 169 17.24 24.27 6.88
C ARG A 169 16.88 23.01 6.08
N SER A 170 16.89 21.85 6.74
CA SER A 170 16.56 20.57 6.13
C SER A 170 15.05 20.29 6.13
N ILE A 171 14.24 21.19 6.70
CA ILE A 171 12.77 21.07 6.74
C ILE A 171 12.16 21.85 5.59
N TYR A 172 11.47 21.14 4.72
CA TYR A 172 10.79 21.72 3.54
C TYR A 172 9.41 22.28 3.86
N THR A 173 8.77 21.85 4.95
CA THR A 173 7.48 22.35 5.40
C THR A 173 7.64 23.63 6.20
N LYS A 174 6.92 24.70 5.83
CA LYS A 174 6.99 26.00 6.50
C LYS A 174 5.61 26.37 7.07
N PRO A 175 5.58 27.14 8.19
CA PRO A 175 4.34 27.70 8.69
C PRO A 175 3.57 28.47 7.62
N GLY A 176 2.23 28.33 7.59
CA GLY A 176 1.35 28.93 6.59
C GLY A 176 1.19 28.13 5.28
N GLN A 177 2.04 27.14 5.02
CA GLN A 177 1.89 26.26 3.86
C GLN A 177 0.88 25.15 4.12
N LYS A 178 0.27 24.63 3.07
CA LYS A 178 -0.55 23.43 3.15
C LYS A 178 0.29 22.24 3.59
N PHE A 179 -0.34 21.33 4.35
CA PHE A 179 0.28 20.05 4.65
C PHE A 179 0.65 19.33 3.34
N SER A 180 1.82 18.71 3.29
CA SER A 180 2.27 17.89 2.16
C SER A 180 3.10 16.71 2.66
N LYS A 181 2.57 15.51 2.45
CA LYS A 181 3.25 14.25 2.80
C LYS A 181 4.63 14.15 2.12
N GLU A 182 4.72 14.54 0.87
CA GLU A 182 5.96 14.51 0.10
C GLU A 182 7.04 15.42 0.71
N GLN A 183 6.69 16.68 1.04
CA GLN A 183 7.64 17.62 1.66
C GLN A 183 8.11 17.12 3.02
N ILE A 184 7.24 16.50 3.79
CA ILE A 184 7.58 15.93 5.08
C ILE A 184 8.52 14.74 4.92
N MET A 185 8.20 13.79 4.05
CA MET A 185 9.05 12.64 3.78
C MET A 185 10.41 13.04 3.20
N ARG A 186 10.46 14.13 2.44
CA ARG A 186 11.71 14.73 1.98
C ARG A 186 12.51 15.31 3.15
N SER A 187 11.85 16.05 4.05
CA SER A 187 12.49 16.59 5.25
C SER A 187 13.05 15.49 6.16
N VAL A 188 12.31 14.40 6.36
CA VAL A 188 12.78 13.23 7.13
C VAL A 188 14.07 12.66 6.54
N ARG A 189 14.11 12.45 5.23
CA ARG A 189 15.30 11.92 4.54
C ARG A 189 16.50 12.84 4.65
N GLU A 190 16.31 14.14 4.48
CA GLU A 190 17.38 15.13 4.62
C GLU A 190 17.94 15.20 6.05
N ILE A 191 17.06 15.16 7.05
CA ILE A 191 17.47 15.15 8.46
C ILE A 191 18.21 13.85 8.81
N ALA A 192 17.74 12.70 8.32
CA ALA A 192 18.43 11.42 8.52
C ALA A 192 19.86 11.42 7.95
N GLN A 193 20.09 12.09 6.82
CA GLN A 193 21.43 12.23 6.22
C GLN A 193 22.42 13.05 7.06
N LEU A 194 21.94 13.86 8.02
CA LEU A 194 22.83 14.58 8.95
C LEU A 194 23.55 13.64 9.93
N GLY A 195 23.19 12.36 9.98
CA GLY A 195 23.88 11.30 10.74
C GLY A 195 23.68 11.35 12.26
N ASN A 196 23.04 12.39 12.78
CA ASN A 196 22.84 12.61 14.22
C ASN A 196 21.38 12.33 14.67
N PHE A 197 20.53 11.86 13.76
CA PHE A 197 19.12 11.64 14.02
C PHE A 197 18.73 10.20 13.69
N ASP A 198 18.03 9.56 14.63
CA ASP A 198 17.47 8.23 14.47
C ASP A 198 16.22 8.32 13.58
N GLU A 199 16.20 7.60 12.46
CA GLU A 199 15.06 7.54 11.55
C GLU A 199 13.77 7.04 12.23
N GLN A 200 13.90 6.31 13.34
CA GLN A 200 12.76 5.77 14.10
C GLN A 200 12.18 6.75 15.12
N LYS A 201 12.90 7.80 15.53
CA LYS A 201 12.44 8.86 16.45
C LYS A 201 11.85 10.04 15.68
N GLN A 202 10.69 9.83 15.12
CA GLN A 202 10.15 10.55 13.99
C GLN A 202 9.40 11.84 14.29
N ILE A 203 9.22 12.60 13.21
CA ILE A 203 8.35 13.76 13.09
C ILE A 203 6.93 13.37 13.55
N GLN A 204 6.45 14.03 14.59
CA GLN A 204 5.08 13.86 15.08
C GLN A 204 4.21 15.01 14.57
N PHE A 205 3.03 14.68 14.06
CA PHE A 205 2.02 15.65 13.69
C PHE A 205 0.98 15.74 14.78
N ARG A 206 0.61 16.96 15.12
CA ARG A 206 -0.51 17.25 16.01
C ARG A 206 -1.46 18.19 15.29
N ALA A 207 -2.67 17.74 15.02
CA ALA A 207 -3.76 18.62 14.63
C ALA A 207 -4.17 19.45 15.86
N ILE A 208 -4.34 20.75 15.66
CA ILE A 208 -4.81 21.69 16.68
C ILE A 208 -6.17 22.20 16.20
#